data_c3eb8ebc4a0023cc7ea74ed2d49d6617
#
_entry.id   c3eb8ebc4a0023cc7ea74ed2d49d6617
#
_cell.length_a   1.000
_cell.length_b   1.000
_cell.length_c   1.000
_cell.angle_alpha   90.00
_cell.angle_beta   90.00
_cell.angle_gamma   90.00
#
_symmetry.space_group_name_H-M   'P 1'
#
loop_
_entity.id
_entity.type
_entity.pdbx_description
1 polymer ?
#
loop_
_entity_poly.entity_id
_entity_poly.type
_entity_poly.pdbx_seq_one_letter_code
_entity_poly.pdbx_strand_id
1 'polypeptide(L)'
;MGNSFTNVVVFSGFYLPGYKGGGPIKTIKNLFDETGKDINYKLITSDRDLGDKVPYTNIRFNEWNKLGNANVFYIQPGLKGYKQILQLLSCKDYDLIYLNSFFSLRFSFFPLIIAKLLHKKIILGPRGEFSTGALSLKSFKKYLFIRMQPKLNLQN
;
A
#
# COMPACT_ATOMS: atom_id res chain seq x y z
N MET A 1 8.43 29.28 -11.59
CA MET A 1 8.87 28.12 -10.82
C MET A 1 7.77 27.08 -10.96
N GLY A 2 7.99 26.00 -11.71
CA GLY A 2 7.01 24.95 -11.87
C GLY A 2 6.84 24.20 -10.54
N ASN A 3 5.62 24.15 -10.02
CA ASN A 3 5.29 23.29 -8.87
C ASN A 3 5.54 21.84 -9.29
N SER A 4 6.68 21.27 -8.94
CA SER A 4 6.90 19.84 -9.08
C SER A 4 6.11 19.14 -7.98
N PHE A 5 5.00 18.50 -8.37
CA PHE A 5 4.23 17.65 -7.46
C PHE A 5 5.10 16.50 -6.95
N THR A 6 5.05 16.24 -5.66
CA THR A 6 5.66 15.03 -5.11
C THR A 6 4.82 13.81 -5.51
N ASN A 7 5.45 12.85 -6.18
CA ASN A 7 4.80 11.60 -6.59
C ASN A 7 4.93 10.55 -5.49
N VAL A 8 3.81 10.14 -4.91
CA VAL A 8 3.78 9.16 -3.80
C VAL A 8 3.07 7.89 -4.23
N VAL A 9 3.78 6.76 -4.19
CA VAL A 9 3.17 5.44 -4.34
C VAL A 9 2.71 4.96 -2.97
N VAL A 10 1.42 4.70 -2.85
CA VAL A 10 0.79 4.22 -1.61
C VAL A 10 0.43 2.75 -1.75
N PHE A 11 0.71 1.95 -0.74
CA PHE A 11 0.26 0.57 -0.65
C PHE A 11 -0.77 0.41 0.45
N SER A 12 -1.93 -0.15 0.11
CA SER A 12 -2.96 -0.55 1.07
C SER A 12 -3.60 -1.86 0.65
N GLY A 13 -3.90 -2.73 1.61
CA GLY A 13 -4.56 -4.00 1.34
C GLY A 13 -5.93 -3.84 0.69
N PHE A 14 -6.69 -2.82 1.11
CA PHE A 14 -8.06 -2.55 0.65
C PHE A 14 -8.28 -1.07 0.43
N TYR A 15 -9.10 -0.74 -0.56
CA TYR A 15 -9.53 0.61 -0.88
C TYR A 15 -10.89 0.59 -1.59
N LEU A 16 -11.42 1.78 -1.92
CA LEU A 16 -12.66 1.89 -2.68
C LEU A 16 -12.60 1.09 -4.00
N PRO A 17 -13.71 0.52 -4.45
CA PRO A 17 -15.08 0.62 -3.94
C PRO A 17 -15.37 -0.26 -2.71
N GLY A 18 -14.38 -1.00 -2.21
CA GLY A 18 -14.51 -1.80 -0.98
C GLY A 18 -14.77 -0.95 0.26
N TYR A 19 -15.39 -1.56 1.25
CA TYR A 19 -15.73 -0.92 2.53
C TYR A 19 -15.42 -1.81 3.75
N LYS A 20 -15.29 -3.12 3.56
CA LYS A 20 -15.08 -4.10 4.65
C LYS A 20 -13.72 -3.92 5.35
N GLY A 21 -12.75 -3.30 4.67
CA GLY A 21 -11.46 -2.93 5.26
C GLY A 21 -11.55 -1.81 6.30
N GLY A 22 -12.71 -1.14 6.42
CA GLY A 22 -13.03 -0.23 7.52
C GLY A 22 -12.21 1.04 7.60
N GLY A 23 -11.71 1.37 8.80
CA GLY A 23 -11.00 2.61 9.12
C GLY A 23 -9.84 2.97 8.18
N PRO A 24 -8.95 2.05 7.82
CA PRO A 24 -7.84 2.33 6.90
C PRO A 24 -8.28 2.91 5.55
N ILE A 25 -9.40 2.44 4.98
CA ILE A 25 -9.94 2.96 3.71
C ILE A 25 -10.33 4.42 3.86
N LYS A 26 -11.08 4.75 4.93
CA LYS A 26 -11.52 6.14 5.21
C LYS A 26 -10.32 7.06 5.45
N THR A 27 -9.33 6.61 6.20
CA THR A 27 -8.16 7.42 6.52
C THR A 27 -7.33 7.73 5.27
N ILE A 28 -7.13 6.75 4.37
CA ILE A 28 -6.40 7.00 3.11
C ILE A 28 -7.21 7.93 2.21
N LYS A 29 -8.53 7.72 2.12
CA LYS A 29 -9.40 8.62 1.35
C LYS A 29 -9.28 10.06 1.83
N ASN A 30 -9.41 10.29 3.14
CA ASN A 30 -9.30 11.62 3.73
C ASN A 30 -7.91 12.23 3.47
N LEU A 31 -6.83 11.46 3.60
CA LEU A 31 -5.48 11.91 3.25
C LEU A 31 -5.42 12.42 1.80
N PHE A 32 -5.98 11.67 0.85
CA PHE A 32 -5.99 12.07 -0.55
C PHE A 32 -6.88 13.28 -0.84
N ASP A 33 -8.00 13.39 -0.14
CA ASP A 33 -8.91 14.53 -0.29
C ASP A 33 -8.27 15.82 0.22
N GLU A 34 -7.58 15.78 1.35
CA GLU A 34 -6.96 16.95 1.98
C GLU A 34 -5.67 17.40 1.29
N THR A 35 -4.83 16.46 0.86
CA THR A 35 -3.47 16.79 0.35
C THR A 35 -3.27 16.52 -1.14
N GLY A 36 -4.25 15.96 -1.83
CA GLY A 36 -4.11 15.58 -3.24
C GLY A 36 -4.06 16.76 -4.23
N LYS A 37 -4.16 18.00 -3.73
CA LYS A 37 -3.90 19.21 -4.53
C LYS A 37 -2.40 19.48 -4.70
N ASP A 38 -1.59 19.02 -3.73
CA ASP A 38 -0.15 19.28 -3.67
C ASP A 38 0.68 18.01 -3.92
N ILE A 39 0.05 16.83 -3.79
CA ILE A 39 0.70 15.52 -3.91
C ILE A 39 -0.02 14.66 -4.95
N ASN A 40 0.76 14.06 -5.84
CA ASN A 40 0.24 13.11 -6.82
C ASN A 40 0.26 11.69 -6.26
N TYR A 41 -0.91 11.18 -5.89
CA TYR A 41 -1.04 9.85 -5.30
C TYR A 41 -1.30 8.76 -6.32
N LYS A 42 -0.48 7.71 -6.28
CA LYS A 42 -0.63 6.45 -7.01
C LYS A 42 -0.85 5.32 -6.00
N LEU A 43 -2.09 4.88 -5.80
CA LEU A 43 -2.43 3.81 -4.83
C LEU A 43 -2.44 2.44 -5.49
N ILE A 44 -1.75 1.47 -4.90
CA ILE A 44 -1.78 0.06 -5.28
C ILE A 44 -2.54 -0.72 -4.20
N THR A 45 -3.61 -1.41 -4.60
CA THR A 45 -4.52 -2.10 -3.68
C THR A 45 -5.04 -3.42 -4.25
N SER A 46 -5.77 -4.20 -3.45
CA SER A 46 -6.43 -5.44 -3.90
C SER A 46 -7.56 -5.15 -4.88
N ASP A 47 -7.78 -6.05 -5.84
CA ASP A 47 -8.89 -6.02 -6.79
C ASP A 47 -10.23 -6.46 -6.20
N ARG A 48 -10.26 -6.79 -4.88
CA ARG A 48 -11.45 -7.28 -4.16
C ARG A 48 -11.44 -6.83 -2.71
N ASP A 49 -12.62 -6.84 -2.08
CA ASP A 49 -12.76 -6.44 -0.68
C ASP A 49 -12.31 -7.54 0.30
N LEU A 50 -12.22 -7.20 1.56
CA LEU A 50 -11.81 -8.09 2.63
C LEU A 50 -12.72 -9.31 2.72
N GLY A 51 -12.14 -10.51 2.55
CA GLY A 51 -12.86 -11.78 2.59
C GLY A 51 -13.56 -12.19 1.30
N ASP A 52 -13.60 -11.31 0.29
CA ASP A 52 -14.28 -11.62 -0.97
C ASP A 52 -13.39 -12.48 -1.90
N LYS A 53 -14.04 -13.40 -2.61
CA LYS A 53 -13.37 -14.24 -3.62
C LYS A 53 -13.47 -13.64 -5.03
N VAL A 54 -14.47 -12.79 -5.25
CA VAL A 54 -14.76 -12.17 -6.55
C VAL A 54 -14.17 -10.76 -6.60
N PRO A 55 -13.54 -10.37 -7.70
CA PRO A 55 -13.04 -9.02 -7.87
C PRO A 55 -14.17 -8.00 -8.06
N TYR A 56 -13.87 -6.73 -7.86
CA TYR A 56 -14.80 -5.64 -8.15
C TYR A 56 -15.19 -5.63 -9.63
N THR A 57 -16.45 -5.36 -9.91
CA THR A 57 -16.99 -5.31 -11.29
C THR A 57 -16.77 -3.95 -11.96
N ASN A 58 -16.70 -2.87 -11.17
CA ASN A 58 -16.65 -1.48 -11.67
C ASN A 58 -15.24 -0.90 -11.68
N ILE A 59 -14.23 -1.73 -11.98
CA ILE A 59 -12.84 -1.30 -12.11
C ILE A 59 -12.26 -1.75 -13.45
N ARG A 60 -11.28 -1.00 -13.95
CA ARG A 60 -10.47 -1.42 -15.10
C ARG A 60 -9.23 -2.15 -14.58
N PHE A 61 -9.06 -3.39 -15.04
CA PHE A 61 -7.92 -4.22 -14.69
C PHE A 61 -6.68 -3.83 -15.49
N ASN A 62 -5.51 -3.95 -14.85
CA ASN A 62 -4.21 -3.63 -15.44
C ASN A 62 -4.04 -2.17 -15.87
N GLU A 63 -4.86 -1.29 -15.37
CA GLU A 63 -4.87 0.14 -15.66
C GLU A 63 -4.99 0.97 -14.38
N TRP A 64 -4.58 2.23 -14.44
CA TRP A 64 -4.84 3.21 -13.41
C TRP A 64 -6.28 3.71 -13.50
N ASN A 65 -7.00 3.61 -12.40
CA ASN A 65 -8.38 4.09 -12.25
C ASN A 65 -8.36 5.42 -11.50
N LYS A 66 -8.89 6.49 -12.07
CA LYS A 66 -8.98 7.78 -11.38
C LYS A 66 -10.11 7.73 -10.36
N LEU A 67 -9.79 7.90 -9.06
CA LEU A 67 -10.75 8.00 -7.96
C LEU A 67 -10.43 9.24 -7.11
N GLY A 68 -11.27 10.27 -7.22
CA GLY A 68 -11.00 11.53 -6.54
C GLY A 68 -9.62 12.10 -6.90
N ASN A 69 -8.81 12.39 -5.90
CA ASN A 69 -7.47 12.94 -6.05
C ASN A 69 -6.36 11.89 -6.22
N ALA A 70 -6.70 10.61 -6.39
CA ALA A 70 -5.71 9.54 -6.55
C ALA A 70 -5.91 8.75 -7.84
N ASN A 71 -4.83 8.16 -8.33
CA ASN A 71 -4.85 7.11 -9.34
C ASN A 71 -4.70 5.76 -8.63
N VAL A 72 -5.63 4.83 -8.83
CA VAL A 72 -5.71 3.55 -8.14
C VAL A 72 -5.45 2.39 -9.09
N PHE A 73 -4.51 1.55 -8.76
CA PHE A 73 -4.21 0.32 -9.50
C PHE A 73 -4.63 -0.89 -8.67
N TYR A 74 -5.48 -1.72 -9.25
CA TYR A 74 -6.01 -2.92 -8.60
C TYR A 74 -5.20 -4.15 -9.01
N ILE A 75 -4.54 -4.79 -8.03
CA ILE A 75 -3.71 -5.96 -8.28
C ILE A 75 -4.42 -7.27 -7.96
N GLN A 76 -4.21 -8.26 -8.81
CA GLN A 76 -4.80 -9.58 -8.69
C GLN A 76 -4.14 -10.40 -7.57
N PRO A 77 -4.82 -11.39 -6.97
CA PRO A 77 -4.21 -12.29 -6.00
C PRO A 77 -3.11 -13.18 -6.60
N GLY A 78 -2.33 -13.79 -5.72
CA GLY A 78 -1.27 -14.74 -6.11
C GLY A 78 -0.09 -14.09 -6.80
N LEU A 79 0.68 -14.88 -7.55
CA LEU A 79 1.93 -14.48 -8.19
C LEU A 79 1.77 -13.35 -9.21
N LYS A 80 0.62 -13.26 -9.88
CA LYS A 80 0.31 -12.16 -10.80
C LYS A 80 0.42 -10.81 -10.12
N GLY A 81 -0.13 -10.67 -8.91
CA GLY A 81 -0.07 -9.41 -8.16
C GLY A 81 1.35 -9.03 -7.75
N TYR A 82 2.20 -9.98 -7.40
CA TYR A 82 3.62 -9.69 -7.11
C TYR A 82 4.36 -9.19 -8.35
N LYS A 83 4.10 -9.80 -9.51
CA LYS A 83 4.65 -9.33 -10.80
C LYS A 83 4.18 -7.91 -11.13
N GLN A 84 2.89 -7.62 -10.93
CA GLN A 84 2.34 -6.28 -11.14
C GLN A 84 3.01 -5.24 -10.22
N ILE A 85 3.20 -5.55 -8.92
CA ILE A 85 3.90 -4.66 -7.98
C ILE A 85 5.33 -4.38 -8.46
N LEU A 86 6.06 -5.43 -8.86
CA LEU A 86 7.43 -5.28 -9.36
C LEU A 86 7.48 -4.38 -10.59
N GLN A 87 6.61 -4.60 -11.57
CA GLN A 87 6.51 -3.78 -12.78
C GLN A 87 6.21 -2.31 -12.46
N LEU A 88 5.22 -2.05 -11.60
CA LEU A 88 4.83 -0.69 -11.22
C LEU A 88 5.95 0.05 -10.49
N LEU A 89 6.69 -0.61 -9.60
CA LEU A 89 7.80 -0.01 -8.89
C LEU A 89 9.05 0.16 -9.76
N SER A 90 9.24 -0.68 -10.77
CA SER A 90 10.38 -0.59 -11.69
C SER A 90 10.33 0.66 -12.59
N CYS A 91 9.15 1.23 -12.82
CA CYS A 91 9.01 2.48 -13.59
C CYS A 91 9.70 3.68 -12.93
N LYS A 92 9.99 3.61 -11.62
CA LYS A 92 10.71 4.63 -10.81
C LYS A 92 10.13 6.06 -10.87
N ASP A 93 8.94 6.23 -11.44
CA ASP A 93 8.23 7.50 -11.57
C ASP A 93 7.50 7.85 -10.26
N TYR A 94 8.27 7.93 -9.16
CA TYR A 94 7.81 8.30 -7.83
C TYR A 94 9.00 8.69 -6.94
N ASP A 95 8.73 9.58 -5.98
CA ASP A 95 9.72 10.10 -5.04
C ASP A 95 9.73 9.34 -3.72
N LEU A 96 8.55 8.83 -3.33
CA LEU A 96 8.29 8.25 -2.02
C LEU A 96 7.35 7.06 -2.12
N ILE A 97 7.57 6.05 -1.27
CA ILE A 97 6.64 4.93 -1.04
C ILE A 97 6.03 5.05 0.34
N TYR A 98 4.69 5.03 0.42
CA TYR A 98 3.95 4.99 1.67
C TYR A 98 3.27 3.64 1.86
N LEU A 99 3.70 2.90 2.89
CA LEU A 99 3.18 1.59 3.27
C LEU A 99 2.15 1.78 4.39
N ASN A 100 0.87 1.53 4.11
CA ASN A 100 -0.24 1.76 5.05
C ASN A 100 -0.64 0.51 5.84
N SER A 101 0.31 -0.32 6.19
CA SER A 101 0.18 -1.51 7.06
C SER A 101 1.58 -2.00 7.38
N PHE A 102 1.74 -2.72 8.48
CA PHE A 102 3.01 -3.31 8.85
C PHE A 102 3.07 -4.81 8.52
N PHE A 103 2.00 -5.56 8.83
CA PHE A 103 2.00 -7.03 8.77
C PHE A 103 1.52 -7.63 7.44
N SER A 104 1.38 -6.84 6.39
CA SER A 104 1.01 -7.34 5.08
C SER A 104 2.23 -7.80 4.28
N LEU A 105 2.35 -9.09 3.99
CA LEU A 105 3.43 -9.60 3.13
C LEU A 105 3.41 -8.95 1.75
N ARG A 106 2.23 -8.75 1.18
CA ARG A 106 2.05 -8.29 -0.19
C ARG A 106 2.07 -6.77 -0.33
N PHE A 107 1.47 -6.05 0.63
CA PHE A 107 1.29 -4.61 0.57
C PHE A 107 2.25 -3.82 1.47
N SER A 108 3.14 -4.53 2.20
CA SER A 108 4.15 -3.88 3.04
C SER A 108 5.52 -4.53 2.88
N PHE A 109 5.66 -5.80 3.20
CA PHE A 109 6.97 -6.45 3.22
C PHE A 109 7.60 -6.55 1.82
N PHE A 110 6.86 -7.01 0.83
CA PHE A 110 7.39 -7.15 -0.53
C PHE A 110 7.73 -5.78 -1.16
N PRO A 111 6.83 -4.76 -1.13
CA PRO A 111 7.18 -3.41 -1.59
C PRO A 111 8.35 -2.79 -0.83
N LEU A 112 8.48 -3.05 0.48
CA LEU A 112 9.59 -2.58 1.30
C LEU A 112 10.94 -3.10 0.80
N ILE A 113 11.04 -4.41 0.49
CA ILE A 113 12.26 -5.01 -0.04
C ILE A 113 12.63 -4.35 -1.38
N ILE A 114 11.66 -4.21 -2.28
CA ILE A 114 11.90 -3.58 -3.59
C ILE A 114 12.34 -2.13 -3.42
N ALA A 115 11.66 -1.38 -2.55
CA ALA A 115 11.98 0.01 -2.29
C ALA A 115 13.42 0.18 -1.78
N LYS A 116 13.88 -0.70 -0.89
CA LYS A 116 15.27 -0.72 -0.41
C LYS A 116 16.26 -1.03 -1.53
N LEU A 117 15.99 -2.02 -2.36
CA LEU A 117 16.83 -2.36 -3.51
C LEU A 117 16.92 -1.21 -4.52
N LEU A 118 15.87 -0.42 -4.64
CA LEU A 118 15.79 0.75 -5.52
C LEU A 118 16.25 2.06 -4.84
N HIS A 119 16.69 2.00 -3.58
CA HIS A 119 17.12 3.16 -2.77
C HIS A 119 16.07 4.28 -2.72
N LYS A 120 14.78 3.90 -2.60
CA LYS A 120 13.66 4.85 -2.52
C LYS A 120 13.30 5.18 -1.07
N LYS A 121 12.88 6.42 -0.84
CA LYS A 121 12.36 6.86 0.46
C LYS A 121 11.08 6.11 0.83
N ILE A 122 10.95 5.71 2.10
CA ILE A 122 9.83 4.92 2.58
C ILE A 122 9.25 5.58 3.83
N ILE A 123 7.93 5.69 3.87
CA ILE A 123 7.16 5.97 5.08
C ILE A 123 6.33 4.74 5.41
N LEU A 124 6.40 4.29 6.66
CA LEU A 124 5.63 3.15 7.16
C LEU A 124 4.61 3.63 8.18
N GLY A 125 3.32 3.43 7.89
CA GLY A 125 2.19 3.73 8.76
C GLY A 125 1.54 2.48 9.33
N PRO A 126 1.90 2.02 10.54
CA PRO A 126 1.42 0.74 11.10
C PRO A 126 -0.04 0.76 11.57
N ARG A 127 -0.71 1.92 11.59
CA ARG A 127 -2.16 2.05 11.80
C ARG A 127 -2.76 1.31 12.99
N GLY A 128 -2.11 1.34 14.16
CA GLY A 128 -2.61 0.69 15.36
C GLY A 128 -2.41 -0.84 15.39
N GLU A 129 -1.71 -1.42 14.42
CA GLU A 129 -1.39 -2.86 14.38
C GLU A 129 -0.50 -3.31 15.55
N PHE A 130 0.13 -2.37 16.26
CA PHE A 130 0.94 -2.60 17.47
C PHE A 130 0.15 -2.45 18.77
N SER A 131 -1.16 -2.18 18.73
CA SER A 131 -1.97 -2.20 19.95
C SER A 131 -1.97 -3.61 20.57
N THR A 132 -2.11 -3.69 21.90
CA THR A 132 -2.09 -4.96 22.65
C THR A 132 -3.12 -5.94 22.11
N GLY A 133 -4.33 -5.48 21.82
CA GLY A 133 -5.39 -6.29 21.20
C GLY A 133 -5.07 -6.76 19.79
N ALA A 134 -4.42 -5.92 18.98
CA ALA A 134 -4.01 -6.31 17.64
C ALA A 134 -2.84 -7.28 17.65
N LEU A 135 -1.89 -7.14 18.58
CA LEU A 135 -0.73 -8.04 18.69
C LEU A 135 -1.12 -9.45 19.16
N SER A 136 -2.15 -9.59 19.99
CA SER A 136 -2.64 -10.89 20.43
C SER A 136 -3.25 -11.74 19.31
N LEU A 137 -3.79 -11.08 18.27
CA LEU A 137 -4.33 -11.76 17.10
C LEU A 137 -3.20 -12.22 16.17
N LYS A 138 -3.09 -13.56 15.93
CA LYS A 138 -2.08 -14.18 15.07
C LYS A 138 -0.63 -13.85 15.50
N SER A 139 -0.37 -13.85 16.81
CA SER A 139 0.87 -13.42 17.45
C SER A 139 2.14 -14.07 16.87
N PHE A 140 2.13 -15.35 16.54
CA PHE A 140 3.30 -16.07 16.00
C PHE A 140 3.81 -15.47 14.67
N LYS A 141 2.90 -15.18 13.73
CA LYS A 141 3.30 -14.57 12.43
C LYS A 141 3.85 -13.16 12.61
N LYS A 142 3.27 -12.39 13.53
CA LYS A 142 3.70 -11.04 13.86
C LYS A 142 5.05 -11.03 14.55
N TYR A 143 5.27 -11.94 15.50
CA TYR A 143 6.55 -12.12 16.18
C TYR A 143 7.68 -12.43 15.20
N LEU A 144 7.45 -13.38 14.28
CA LEU A 144 8.42 -13.73 13.25
C LEU A 144 8.76 -12.52 12.35
N PHE A 145 7.75 -11.74 11.98
CA PHE A 145 7.92 -10.55 11.16
C PHE A 145 8.74 -9.47 11.88
N ILE A 146 8.44 -9.19 13.15
CA ILE A 146 9.18 -8.22 13.98
C ILE A 146 10.64 -8.67 14.14
N ARG A 147 10.90 -9.96 14.35
CA ARG A 147 12.25 -10.49 14.50
C ARG A 147 13.09 -10.42 13.22
N MET A 148 12.46 -10.40 12.07
CA MET A 148 13.16 -10.22 10.77
C MET A 148 13.54 -8.78 10.47
N GLN A 149 12.90 -7.79 11.11
CA GLN A 149 13.13 -6.38 10.87
C GLN A 149 14.57 -5.90 11.13
N PRO A 150 15.23 -6.25 12.26
CA PRO A 150 16.60 -5.79 12.52
C PRO A 150 17.59 -6.25 11.44
N LYS A 151 17.36 -7.44 10.88
CA LYS A 151 18.18 -7.98 9.78
C LYS A 151 18.00 -7.24 8.45
N LEU A 152 16.91 -6.49 8.30
CA LEU A 152 16.59 -5.71 7.11
C LEU A 152 17.01 -4.24 7.22
N ASN A 153 17.67 -3.84 8.31
CA ASN A 153 18.12 -2.45 8.54
C ASN A 153 17.00 -1.41 8.26
N LEU A 154 15.84 -1.59 8.88
CA LEU A 154 14.66 -0.75 8.67
C LEU A 154 14.71 0.58 9.45
N GLN A 155 15.80 0.84 10.16
CA GLN A 155 15.94 2.00 11.06
C GLN A 155 16.91 3.08 10.56
N ASN A 156 17.37 3.02 9.31
CA ASN A 156 18.20 4.09 8.72
C ASN A 156 17.50 4.70 7.52
#